data_c3c9d52f0b76b2d0e329446f56eb72e4
#
_entry.id   c3c9d52f0b76b2d0e329446f56eb72e4
#
_cell.length_a   1.000
_cell.length_b   1.000
_cell.length_c   1.000
_cell.angle_alpha   90.00
_cell.angle_beta   90.00
_cell.angle_gamma   90.00
#
_symmetry.space_group_name_H-M   'P 1'
#
loop_
_entity.id
_entity.type
_entity.pdbx_description
1 polymer ?
#
loop_
_entity_poly.entity_id
_entity_poly.type
_entity_poly.pdbx_seq_one_letter_code
_entity_poly.pdbx_strand_id
1 'polypeptide(L)'
;MPKQPEENLQQYRDRVLDSKSKSFCGAKWYNATTWLGSGTTASCHHPPAHQIPLVEIQDNPSAIHNTKHKKEMRRMMQKGERPSECEYCWKMEDMKKDAVSDRTFKSIIYSDEQLQQAYEADADDNTNLKTFEIAFDRTCNLACSY
;
A
#
# COMPACT_ATOMS: atom_id res chain seq x y z
N MET A 1 17.40 8.24 6.24
CA MET A 1 16.09 8.92 6.28
C MET A 1 15.51 8.97 4.89
N PRO A 2 14.28 8.54 4.72
CA PRO A 2 13.65 8.53 3.39
C PRO A 2 13.41 9.94 2.82
N LYS A 3 13.32 10.95 3.67
CA LYS A 3 13.14 12.35 3.27
C LYS A 3 14.40 13.18 3.60
N GLN A 4 14.86 14.01 2.68
CA GLN A 4 15.96 14.93 2.94
C GLN A 4 15.50 16.08 3.87
N PRO A 5 16.37 16.62 4.74
CA PRO A 5 15.95 17.60 5.75
C PRO A 5 15.21 18.84 5.21
N GLU A 6 15.59 19.32 4.05
CA GLU A 6 14.99 20.51 3.43
C GLU A 6 13.91 20.19 2.39
N GLU A 7 13.64 18.90 2.15
CA GLU A 7 12.71 18.44 1.14
C GLU A 7 11.26 18.51 1.65
N ASN A 8 10.35 19.12 0.91
CA ASN A 8 8.93 19.01 1.21
C ASN A 8 8.34 17.70 0.67
N LEU A 9 7.10 17.38 1.05
CA LEU A 9 6.46 16.11 0.68
C LEU A 9 6.21 15.97 -0.83
N GLN A 10 5.96 17.06 -1.54
CA GLN A 10 5.80 17.03 -2.98
C GLN A 10 7.14 16.72 -3.66
N GLN A 11 8.21 17.36 -3.24
CA GLN A 11 9.56 17.08 -3.76
C GLN A 11 9.97 15.64 -3.49
N TYR A 12 9.68 15.13 -2.29
CA TYR A 12 9.89 13.72 -1.97
C TYR A 12 9.10 12.80 -2.90
N ARG A 13 7.80 13.06 -3.09
CA ARG A 13 6.96 12.28 -4.02
C ARG A 13 7.57 12.26 -5.41
N ASP A 14 7.92 13.42 -5.93
CA ASP A 14 8.42 13.55 -7.31
C ASP A 14 9.78 12.85 -7.48
N ARG A 15 10.66 12.97 -6.50
CA ARG A 15 12.01 12.36 -6.53
C ARG A 15 11.99 10.85 -6.27
N VAL A 16 11.22 10.38 -5.29
CA VAL A 16 11.30 8.99 -4.81
C VAL A 16 10.22 8.12 -5.42
N LEU A 17 8.97 8.56 -5.44
CA LEU A 17 7.86 7.75 -5.90
C LEU A 17 7.64 7.88 -7.41
N ASP A 18 7.46 9.10 -7.87
CA ASP A 18 7.10 9.39 -9.27
C ASP A 18 8.26 9.15 -10.24
N SER A 19 9.49 9.13 -9.75
CA SER A 19 10.66 8.70 -10.54
C SER A 19 10.59 7.21 -10.92
N LYS A 20 9.91 6.39 -10.11
CA LYS A 20 9.66 4.98 -10.40
C LYS A 20 8.46 4.83 -11.31
N SER A 21 7.30 5.20 -10.81
CA SER A 21 6.08 5.31 -11.61
C SER A 21 5.13 6.32 -10.97
N LYS A 22 4.27 6.94 -11.80
CA LYS A 22 3.30 7.95 -11.34
C LYS A 22 2.21 7.40 -10.41
N SER A 23 2.15 6.10 -10.24
CA SER A 23 1.19 5.42 -9.35
C SER A 23 1.86 4.61 -8.24
N PHE A 24 3.19 4.61 -8.14
CA PHE A 24 3.91 3.79 -7.17
C PHE A 24 3.57 4.17 -5.72
N CYS A 25 3.30 3.16 -4.90
CA CYS A 25 3.03 3.29 -3.47
C CYS A 25 3.71 2.17 -2.69
N GLY A 26 4.63 2.50 -1.78
CA GLY A 26 5.36 1.51 -0.98
C GLY A 26 4.47 0.63 -0.10
N ALA A 27 3.31 1.13 0.32
CA ALA A 27 2.35 0.34 1.11
C ALA A 27 1.83 -0.89 0.35
N LYS A 28 1.76 -0.85 -0.99
CA LYS A 28 1.36 -2.02 -1.79
C LYS A 28 2.30 -3.21 -1.63
N TRP A 29 3.57 -2.96 -1.34
CA TRP A 29 4.56 -4.00 -1.14
C TRP A 29 4.79 -4.33 0.33
N TYR A 30 4.74 -3.35 1.22
CA TYR A 30 5.25 -3.49 2.57
C TYR A 30 4.22 -3.42 3.68
N ASN A 31 2.98 -3.01 3.39
CA ASN A 31 1.91 -2.92 4.38
C ASN A 31 0.78 -3.92 4.10
N ALA A 32 0.21 -4.46 5.15
CA ALA A 32 -1.05 -5.18 5.09
C ALA A 32 -1.96 -4.71 6.22
N THR A 33 -3.21 -4.47 5.87
CA THR A 33 -4.31 -4.27 6.83
C THR A 33 -5.20 -5.51 6.75
N THR A 34 -5.47 -6.15 7.88
CA THR A 34 -6.20 -7.41 7.91
C THR A 34 -7.31 -7.37 8.97
N TRP A 35 -8.49 -7.78 8.57
CA TRP A 35 -9.67 -7.88 9.44
C TRP A 35 -9.97 -9.37 9.68
N LEU A 36 -9.60 -9.89 10.84
CA LEU A 36 -9.73 -11.31 11.16
C LEU A 36 -11.19 -11.76 11.24
N GLY A 37 -12.06 -10.91 11.79
CA GLY A 37 -13.48 -11.24 11.92
C GLY A 37 -14.20 -11.49 10.59
N SER A 38 -13.70 -10.94 9.48
CA SER A 38 -14.25 -11.14 8.13
C SER A 38 -13.34 -11.95 7.21
N GLY A 39 -12.11 -12.25 7.63
CA GLY A 39 -11.13 -12.94 6.79
C GLY A 39 -10.72 -12.14 5.56
N THR A 40 -10.67 -10.81 5.69
CA THR A 40 -10.36 -9.90 4.59
C THR A 40 -9.06 -9.15 4.80
N THR A 41 -8.43 -8.71 3.73
CA THR A 41 -7.17 -7.95 3.74
C THR A 41 -7.15 -6.87 2.68
N ALA A 42 -6.34 -5.86 2.90
CA ALA A 42 -6.01 -4.82 1.93
C ALA A 42 -4.55 -4.38 2.12
N SER A 43 -4.01 -3.62 1.18
CA SER A 43 -2.64 -3.09 1.30
C SER A 43 -2.57 -1.87 2.22
N CYS A 44 -3.68 -1.15 2.39
CA CYS A 44 -3.85 -0.09 3.38
C CYS A 44 -5.36 0.06 3.66
N HIS A 45 -5.75 1.03 4.49
CA HIS A 45 -7.16 1.20 4.88
C HIS A 45 -8.05 1.86 3.81
N HIS A 46 -7.51 2.43 2.74
CA HIS A 46 -8.31 3.08 1.69
C HIS A 46 -8.95 2.10 0.69
N PRO A 47 -8.21 1.12 0.14
CA PRO A 47 -8.82 0.16 -0.78
C PRO A 47 -9.89 -0.69 -0.09
N PRO A 48 -10.95 -1.08 -0.81
CA PRO A 48 -11.85 -2.11 -0.31
C PRO A 48 -11.08 -3.37 0.05
N ALA A 49 -11.39 -3.94 1.22
CA ALA A 49 -10.79 -5.20 1.63
C ALA A 49 -11.34 -6.35 0.76
N HIS A 50 -10.48 -7.28 0.39
CA HIS A 50 -10.85 -8.47 -0.36
C HIS A 50 -10.67 -9.73 0.49
N GLN A 51 -11.41 -10.79 0.17
CA GLN A 51 -11.31 -12.08 0.85
C GLN A 51 -9.91 -12.68 0.69
N ILE A 52 -9.39 -13.26 1.76
CA ILE A 52 -8.18 -14.06 1.71
C ILE A 52 -8.61 -15.47 1.31
N PRO A 53 -8.24 -15.97 0.11
CA PRO A 53 -8.62 -17.29 -0.30
C PRO A 53 -7.95 -18.37 0.56
N LEU A 54 -8.72 -19.22 1.23
CA LEU A 54 -8.18 -20.29 2.09
C LEU A 54 -7.23 -21.22 1.35
N VAL A 55 -7.52 -21.51 0.08
CA VAL A 55 -6.65 -22.32 -0.78
C VAL A 55 -5.27 -21.67 -0.96
N GLU A 56 -5.21 -20.36 -1.14
CA GLU A 56 -3.94 -19.65 -1.26
C GLU A 56 -3.12 -19.71 0.04
N ILE A 57 -3.78 -19.66 1.21
CA ILE A 57 -3.11 -19.74 2.51
C ILE A 57 -2.52 -21.12 2.75
N GLN A 58 -3.21 -22.19 2.34
CA GLN A 58 -2.75 -23.58 2.52
C GLN A 58 -1.42 -23.83 1.81
N ASP A 59 -1.29 -23.33 0.59
CA ASP A 59 -0.10 -23.53 -0.24
C ASP A 59 0.97 -22.44 0.00
N ASN A 60 0.55 -21.26 0.44
CA ASN A 60 1.42 -20.14 0.67
C ASN A 60 1.00 -19.36 1.92
N PRO A 61 1.63 -19.61 3.09
CA PRO A 61 1.30 -18.90 4.33
C PRO A 61 1.43 -17.38 4.22
N SER A 62 2.21 -16.87 3.28
CA SER A 62 2.35 -15.43 3.04
C SER A 62 1.22 -14.83 2.19
N ALA A 63 0.23 -15.63 1.81
CA ALA A 63 -0.88 -15.19 0.95
C ALA A 63 -1.74 -14.07 1.58
N ILE A 64 -1.76 -13.92 2.91
CA ILE A 64 -2.43 -12.79 3.56
C ILE A 64 -1.90 -11.45 3.00
N HIS A 65 -0.60 -11.39 2.77
CA HIS A 65 0.06 -10.20 2.21
C HIS A 65 0.27 -10.29 0.69
N ASN A 66 0.37 -11.49 0.15
CA ASN A 66 0.72 -11.75 -1.24
C ASN A 66 -0.41 -12.46 -2.00
N THR A 67 -1.65 -12.01 -1.82
CA THR A 67 -2.78 -12.52 -2.60
C THR A 67 -2.58 -12.21 -4.10
N LYS A 68 -3.20 -12.99 -4.96
CA LYS A 68 -3.22 -12.72 -6.42
C LYS A 68 -3.69 -11.30 -6.72
N HIS A 69 -4.72 -10.84 -5.98
CA HIS A 69 -5.22 -9.47 -6.10
C HIS A 69 -4.13 -8.44 -5.79
N LYS A 70 -3.42 -8.58 -4.66
CA LYS A 70 -2.35 -7.63 -4.30
C LYS A 70 -1.21 -7.64 -5.32
N LYS A 71 -0.83 -8.79 -5.84
CA LYS A 71 0.19 -8.92 -6.88
C LYS A 71 -0.23 -8.21 -8.17
N GLU A 72 -1.49 -8.33 -8.57
CA GLU A 72 -2.00 -7.62 -9.73
C GLU A 72 -1.95 -6.09 -9.55
N MET A 73 -2.33 -5.60 -8.37
CA MET A 73 -2.25 -4.16 -8.07
C MET A 73 -0.79 -3.64 -8.10
N ARG A 74 0.15 -4.43 -7.61
CA ARG A 74 1.60 -4.12 -7.72
C ARG A 74 2.04 -4.04 -9.18
N ARG A 75 1.63 -5.00 -10.00
CA ARG A 75 1.93 -5.02 -11.44
C ARG A 75 1.40 -3.78 -12.15
N MET A 76 0.17 -3.37 -11.87
CA MET A 76 -0.39 -2.13 -12.40
C MET A 76 0.46 -0.92 -12.04
N MET A 77 0.83 -0.80 -10.75
CA MET A 77 1.65 0.32 -10.28
C MET A 77 3.04 0.36 -10.90
N GLN A 78 3.67 -0.80 -11.14
CA GLN A 78 4.95 -0.87 -11.85
C GLN A 78 4.86 -0.36 -13.28
N LYS A 79 3.71 -0.57 -13.93
CA LYS A 79 3.43 -0.05 -15.29
C LYS A 79 3.00 1.41 -15.34
N GLY A 80 2.86 2.06 -14.19
CA GLY A 80 2.35 3.42 -14.11
C GLY A 80 0.82 3.53 -14.19
N GLU A 81 0.12 2.40 -14.17
CA GLU A 81 -1.33 2.36 -14.15
C GLU A 81 -1.84 2.66 -12.73
N ARG A 82 -2.97 3.35 -12.63
CA ARG A 82 -3.61 3.70 -11.37
C ARG A 82 -4.65 2.65 -10.98
N PRO A 83 -4.40 1.76 -9.99
CA PRO A 83 -5.44 0.87 -9.52
C PRO A 83 -6.69 1.64 -9.05
N SER A 84 -7.86 1.23 -9.50
CA SER A 84 -9.13 1.90 -9.14
C SER A 84 -9.41 1.84 -7.65
N GLU A 85 -8.96 0.81 -6.97
CA GLU A 85 -9.11 0.67 -5.51
C GLU A 85 -8.38 1.75 -4.71
N CYS A 86 -7.43 2.45 -5.31
CA CYS A 86 -6.69 3.57 -4.71
C CYS A 86 -7.27 4.94 -5.10
N GLU A 87 -8.52 4.98 -5.53
CA GLU A 87 -9.20 6.20 -6.01
C GLU A 87 -9.09 7.38 -5.04
N TYR A 88 -9.10 7.13 -3.72
CA TYR A 88 -8.92 8.18 -2.72
C TYR A 88 -7.62 8.97 -2.97
N CYS A 89 -6.50 8.28 -3.14
CA CYS A 89 -5.21 8.93 -3.38
C CYS A 89 -5.20 9.67 -4.73
N TRP A 90 -5.80 9.07 -5.76
CA TRP A 90 -5.85 9.68 -7.09
C TRP A 90 -6.70 10.94 -7.11
N LYS A 91 -7.86 10.93 -6.46
CA LYS A 91 -8.70 12.12 -6.33
C LYS A 91 -7.97 13.24 -5.59
N MET A 92 -7.24 12.93 -4.53
CA MET A 92 -6.46 13.92 -3.80
C MET A 92 -5.37 14.55 -4.67
N GLU A 93 -4.63 13.73 -5.43
CA GLU A 93 -3.56 14.22 -6.30
C GLU A 93 -4.06 14.97 -7.53
N ASP A 94 -5.24 14.63 -8.04
CA ASP A 94 -5.85 15.29 -9.19
C ASP A 94 -6.52 16.63 -8.85
N MET A 95 -6.72 16.95 -7.55
CA MET A 95 -7.32 18.22 -7.14
C MET A 95 -6.45 19.43 -7.49
N LYS A 96 -5.13 19.29 -7.37
CA LYS A 96 -4.18 20.34 -7.74
C LYS A 96 -2.77 19.76 -7.93
N LYS A 97 -1.96 20.45 -8.73
CA LYS A 97 -0.64 19.98 -9.16
C LYS A 97 0.32 19.63 -8.00
N ASP A 98 0.23 20.34 -6.89
CA ASP A 98 1.10 20.17 -5.71
C ASP A 98 0.44 19.35 -4.59
N ALA A 99 -0.72 18.75 -4.86
CA ALA A 99 -1.40 17.91 -3.88
C ALA A 99 -0.60 16.64 -3.56
N VAL A 100 -0.59 16.27 -2.29
CA VAL A 100 0.04 15.05 -1.78
C VAL A 100 -1.04 14.17 -1.18
N SER A 101 -0.99 12.90 -1.49
CA SER A 101 -1.94 11.91 -0.96
C SER A 101 -1.27 10.97 0.05
N ASP A 102 -2.07 10.11 0.67
CA ASP A 102 -1.59 9.13 1.63
C ASP A 102 -0.55 8.15 1.06
N ARG A 103 -0.50 7.93 -0.27
CA ARG A 103 0.58 7.09 -0.83
C ARG A 103 1.97 7.66 -0.53
N THR A 104 2.10 8.99 -0.42
CA THR A 104 3.35 9.64 -0.02
C THR A 104 3.62 9.41 1.47
N PHE A 105 2.65 9.68 2.33
CA PHE A 105 2.78 9.48 3.78
C PHE A 105 3.04 8.03 4.16
N LYS A 106 2.39 7.09 3.50
CA LYS A 106 2.57 5.66 3.74
C LYS A 106 3.86 5.09 3.13
N SER A 107 4.46 5.77 2.18
CA SER A 107 5.73 5.34 1.57
C SER A 107 6.96 5.91 2.28
N ILE A 108 6.87 7.13 2.82
CA ILE A 108 8.01 7.85 3.41
C ILE A 108 8.63 7.15 4.63
N ILE A 109 7.94 6.21 5.24
CA ILE A 109 8.44 5.42 6.37
C ILE A 109 9.43 4.34 5.96
N TYR A 110 9.50 4.03 4.66
CA TYR A 110 10.46 3.06 4.10
C TYR A 110 11.65 3.80 3.49
N SER A 111 12.83 3.18 3.49
CA SER A 111 14.02 3.79 2.88
C SER A 111 13.91 3.83 1.35
N ASP A 112 14.68 4.72 0.72
CA ASP A 112 14.73 4.83 -0.74
C ASP A 112 15.19 3.50 -1.38
N GLU A 113 16.13 2.79 -0.74
CA GLU A 113 16.61 1.48 -1.18
C GLU A 113 15.52 0.42 -1.10
N GLN A 114 14.72 0.41 -0.03
CA GLN A 114 13.58 -0.51 0.12
C GLN A 114 12.53 -0.26 -0.95
N LEU A 115 12.21 1.00 -1.22
CA LEU A 115 11.25 1.38 -2.25
C LEU A 115 11.75 1.03 -3.66
N GLN A 116 13.05 1.17 -3.89
CA GLN A 116 13.66 0.77 -5.16
C GLN A 116 13.62 -0.75 -5.34
N GLN A 117 13.96 -1.52 -4.31
CA GLN A 117 13.86 -2.98 -4.32
C GLN A 117 12.43 -3.45 -4.60
N ALA A 118 11.43 -2.81 -3.96
CA ALA A 118 10.02 -3.10 -4.20
C ALA A 118 9.62 -2.87 -5.67
N TYR A 119 10.04 -1.76 -6.25
CA TYR A 119 9.72 -1.41 -7.62
C TYR A 119 10.39 -2.34 -8.65
N GLU A 120 11.61 -2.79 -8.39
CA GLU A 120 12.38 -3.68 -9.28
C GLU A 120 12.01 -5.16 -9.13
N ALA A 121 11.36 -5.55 -8.02
CA ALA A 121 10.96 -6.94 -7.80
C ALA A 121 9.91 -7.39 -8.81
N ASP A 122 9.92 -8.67 -9.15
CA ASP A 122 8.84 -9.26 -9.93
C ASP A 122 7.53 -9.17 -9.13
N ALA A 123 6.46 -8.70 -9.75
CA ALA A 123 5.16 -8.55 -9.10
C ALA A 123 4.57 -9.90 -8.63
N ASP A 124 5.00 -10.99 -9.22
CA ASP A 124 4.59 -12.35 -8.83
C ASP A 124 5.38 -12.89 -7.64
N ASP A 125 6.49 -12.26 -7.27
CA ASP A 125 7.26 -12.62 -6.09
C ASP A 125 6.50 -12.29 -4.80
N ASN A 126 6.74 -13.08 -3.76
CA ASN A 126 6.25 -12.77 -2.43
C ASN A 126 7.13 -11.68 -1.80
N THR A 127 6.49 -10.68 -1.23
CA THR A 127 7.15 -9.60 -0.52
C THR A 127 6.93 -9.75 0.98
N ASN A 128 7.97 -9.57 1.77
CA ASN A 128 7.87 -9.59 3.22
C ASN A 128 7.24 -8.29 3.75
N LEU A 129 6.34 -8.44 4.72
CA LEU A 129 5.76 -7.31 5.43
C LEU A 129 6.83 -6.51 6.19
N LYS A 130 6.63 -5.20 6.23
CA LYS A 130 7.37 -4.27 7.10
C LYS A 130 6.44 -3.56 8.08
N THR A 131 5.18 -3.38 7.70
CA THR A 131 4.14 -2.83 8.57
C THR A 131 2.88 -3.70 8.48
N PHE A 132 2.23 -3.91 9.62
CA PHE A 132 1.05 -4.75 9.70
C PHE A 132 0.01 -4.12 10.63
N GLU A 133 -1.16 -3.87 10.10
CA GLU A 133 -2.33 -3.40 10.83
C GLU A 133 -3.33 -4.56 10.94
N ILE A 134 -3.75 -4.88 12.14
CA ILE A 134 -4.64 -6.01 12.37
C ILE A 134 -5.85 -5.59 13.23
N ALA A 135 -7.05 -5.86 12.74
CA ALA A 135 -8.28 -5.77 13.49
C ALA A 135 -8.73 -7.17 13.89
N PHE A 136 -8.65 -7.48 15.18
CA PHE A 136 -8.99 -8.80 15.72
C PHE A 136 -10.50 -9.04 15.71
N ASP A 137 -11.27 -8.01 16.04
CA ASP A 137 -12.73 -8.05 16.04
C ASP A 137 -13.32 -6.64 15.86
N ARG A 138 -14.63 -6.50 16.06
CA ARG A 138 -15.32 -5.21 15.99
C ARG A 138 -15.54 -4.58 17.37
N THR A 139 -14.98 -5.16 18.43
CA THR A 139 -15.11 -4.64 19.78
C THR A 139 -14.30 -3.37 19.91
N CYS A 140 -14.92 -2.33 20.45
CA CYS A 140 -14.26 -1.07 20.72
C CYS A 140 -14.57 -0.65 22.16
N ASN A 141 -13.56 -0.21 22.89
CA ASN A 141 -13.72 0.30 24.26
C ASN A 141 -13.95 1.82 24.30
N LEU A 142 -14.12 2.46 23.14
CA LEU A 142 -14.40 3.88 23.03
C LEU A 142 -15.89 4.09 22.77
N ALA A 143 -16.50 5.04 23.49
CA ALA A 143 -17.86 5.50 23.24
C ALA A 143 -17.81 6.61 22.17
N CYS A 144 -17.95 6.23 20.91
CA CYS A 144 -18.02 7.20 19.82
C CYS A 144 -19.48 7.65 19.62
N SER A 145 -19.67 8.93 19.37
CA SER A 145 -20.99 9.55 19.17
C SER A 145 -21.36 9.67 17.69
N TYR A 146 -21.38 8.55 16.95
CA TYR A 146 -21.88 8.49 15.56
C TYR A 146 -22.79 7.32 15.31
#